data_0abb41dcb88b55d45c404143200d266a
#
_entry.id   0abb41dcb88b55d45c404143200d266a
#
_cell.length_a   1.000
_cell.length_b   1.000
_cell.length_c   1.000
_cell.angle_alpha   90.00
_cell.angle_beta   90.00
_cell.angle_gamma   90.00
#
_symmetry.space_group_name_H-M   'P 1'
#
loop_
_entity.id
_entity.type
_entity.pdbx_description
1 polymer ?
#
loop_
_entity_poly.entity_id
_entity_poly.type
_entity_poly.pdbx_seq_one_letter_code
_entity_poly.pdbx_strand_id
1 'polypeptide(L)'
;YNMKRLFLIVTMIGLATVVMAQPAKRRSTTSNAVAQQGAQNRAGTTQQGTDRAALLFPVKQTMPEDVAWRRDVYRTLDLTMDANAPLYYPVEPIGRQVNLFTYVFRLMLTGRVDAYKYNLNGVESFEKNDKMEVREVLDRYSIFYEEKDGKIHVENNDVPSAEVTRYYIKESVYLDQRTGTFATKVTAICPVLMRGADDFGGEATPYPLFWLNYDEIAPWLSKLPMMASNLNNVNNMTADDFFTMNRYDGKIYKTNNLQGKALANYCSTDSAMAKEQKRIEKEIVDFEENVWG
;
A
#
# COMPACT_ATOMS: atom_id res chain seq x y z
N TYR A 1 -73.33 33.37 -18.70
CA TYR A 1 -72.31 32.66 -19.50
C TYR A 1 -70.99 32.48 -18.71
N ASN A 2 -70.76 31.30 -18.18
CA ASN A 2 -69.46 30.78 -17.89
C ASN A 2 -68.59 31.29 -16.70
N MET A 3 -69.17 31.45 -15.53
CA MET A 3 -68.40 31.53 -14.30
C MET A 3 -67.72 30.15 -13.91
N LYS A 4 -68.26 29.02 -14.33
CA LYS A 4 -67.67 27.68 -14.06
C LYS A 4 -66.40 27.37 -14.86
N ARG A 5 -66.18 28.00 -16.03
CA ARG A 5 -64.98 27.81 -16.82
C ARG A 5 -63.81 28.71 -16.36
N LEU A 6 -64.12 29.85 -15.73
CA LEU A 6 -63.09 30.72 -15.16
C LEU A 6 -62.48 30.13 -13.89
N PHE A 7 -63.32 29.43 -13.08
CA PHE A 7 -62.82 28.75 -11.86
C PHE A 7 -61.89 27.56 -12.17
N LEU A 8 -62.11 26.88 -13.30
CA LEU A 8 -61.29 25.70 -13.70
C LEU A 8 -59.93 26.11 -14.26
N ILE A 9 -59.85 27.29 -14.88
CA ILE A 9 -58.58 27.85 -15.38
C ILE A 9 -57.73 28.41 -14.23
N VAL A 10 -58.34 29.05 -13.25
CA VAL A 10 -57.62 29.57 -12.06
C VAL A 10 -57.12 28.45 -11.15
N THR A 11 -57.85 27.35 -11.02
CA THR A 11 -57.39 26.17 -10.24
C THR A 11 -56.28 25.40 -10.97
N MET A 12 -56.22 25.35 -12.30
CA MET A 12 -55.16 24.74 -13.05
C MET A 12 -53.85 25.53 -13.00
N ILE A 13 -53.92 26.86 -12.98
CA ILE A 13 -52.74 27.75 -12.85
C ILE A 13 -52.15 27.66 -11.43
N GLY A 14 -53.01 27.49 -10.39
CA GLY A 14 -52.55 27.35 -9.00
C GLY A 14 -51.83 26.04 -8.69
N LEU A 15 -52.12 24.94 -9.40
CA LEU A 15 -51.43 23.64 -9.21
C LEU A 15 -50.08 23.55 -9.93
N ALA A 16 -49.86 24.36 -10.98
CA ALA A 16 -48.60 24.33 -11.71
C ALA A 16 -47.42 25.03 -10.97
N THR A 17 -47.73 25.93 -10.03
CA THR A 17 -46.69 26.69 -9.29
C THR A 17 -46.15 25.97 -8.04
N VAL A 18 -46.83 24.94 -7.54
CA VAL A 18 -46.40 24.22 -6.32
C VAL A 18 -45.41 23.05 -6.63
N VAL A 19 -45.34 22.59 -7.89
CA VAL A 19 -44.48 21.44 -8.26
C VAL A 19 -43.06 21.86 -8.62
N MET A 20 -42.80 23.17 -8.84
CA MET A 20 -41.47 23.66 -9.26
C MET A 20 -40.51 24.03 -8.10
N ALA A 21 -40.94 23.96 -6.85
CA ALA A 21 -40.16 24.48 -5.73
C ALA A 21 -39.36 23.38 -4.93
N GLN A 22 -39.47 22.12 -5.25
CA GLN A 22 -38.86 21.08 -4.43
C GLN A 22 -37.57 20.39 -4.96
N PRO A 23 -37.14 20.45 -6.23
CA PRO A 23 -35.91 19.74 -6.62
C PRO A 23 -34.60 20.50 -6.36
N ALA A 24 -34.67 21.84 -6.16
CA ALA A 24 -33.42 22.64 -6.09
C ALA A 24 -32.71 22.59 -4.73
N LYS A 25 -33.40 22.24 -3.65
CA LYS A 25 -32.78 22.23 -2.29
C LYS A 25 -32.02 20.94 -1.93
N ARG A 26 -32.21 19.88 -2.66
CA ARG A 26 -31.52 18.60 -2.40
C ARG A 26 -30.17 18.47 -3.14
N ARG A 27 -29.94 19.25 -4.19
CA ARG A 27 -28.69 19.20 -4.96
C ARG A 27 -27.56 20.06 -4.39
N SER A 28 -27.87 21.11 -3.65
CA SER A 28 -26.84 22.01 -3.10
C SER A 28 -26.18 21.53 -1.81
N THR A 29 -26.89 20.73 -1.01
CA THR A 29 -26.34 20.21 0.25
C THR A 29 -25.41 19.03 0.06
N THR A 30 -25.64 18.19 -0.97
CA THR A 30 -24.75 17.04 -1.23
C THR A 30 -23.46 17.45 -1.95
N SER A 31 -23.55 18.42 -2.87
CA SER A 31 -22.35 18.95 -3.54
C SER A 31 -21.48 19.79 -2.60
N ASN A 32 -22.09 20.54 -1.67
CA ASN A 32 -21.34 21.30 -0.68
C ASN A 32 -20.70 20.43 0.41
N ALA A 33 -21.34 19.31 0.80
CA ALA A 33 -20.73 18.35 1.76
C ALA A 33 -19.54 17.62 1.15
N VAL A 34 -19.63 17.19 -0.11
CA VAL A 34 -18.52 16.55 -0.82
C VAL A 34 -17.39 17.54 -1.10
N ALA A 35 -17.73 18.78 -1.47
CA ALA A 35 -16.74 19.83 -1.67
C ALA A 35 -16.06 20.27 -0.35
N GLN A 36 -16.81 20.28 0.77
CA GLN A 36 -16.25 20.58 2.09
C GLN A 36 -15.37 19.45 2.63
N GLN A 37 -15.74 18.17 2.40
CA GLN A 37 -14.86 17.05 2.76
C GLN A 37 -13.58 17.03 1.92
N GLY A 38 -13.68 17.31 0.63
CA GLY A 38 -12.51 17.44 -0.23
C GLY A 38 -11.61 18.62 0.15
N ALA A 39 -12.21 19.74 0.59
CA ALA A 39 -11.46 20.91 1.04
C ALA A 39 -10.80 20.70 2.41
N GLN A 40 -11.46 20.02 3.34
CA GLN A 40 -10.88 19.68 4.65
C GLN A 40 -9.73 18.67 4.53
N ASN A 41 -9.85 17.68 3.65
CA ASN A 41 -8.76 16.74 3.39
C ASN A 41 -7.56 17.41 2.68
N ARG A 42 -7.82 18.44 1.84
CA ARG A 42 -6.75 19.22 1.20
C ARG A 42 -6.00 20.15 2.15
N ALA A 43 -6.65 20.66 3.19
CA ALA A 43 -6.02 21.54 4.16
C ALA A 43 -5.05 20.80 5.11
N GLY A 44 -5.16 19.47 5.22
CA GLY A 44 -4.26 18.63 6.02
C GLY A 44 -3.10 18.01 5.26
N THR A 45 -3.10 18.08 3.93
CA THR A 45 -2.03 17.59 3.07
C THR A 45 -0.99 18.68 2.86
N THR A 46 0.17 18.52 3.44
CA THR A 46 1.37 19.26 3.02
C THR A 46 1.54 19.07 1.51
N GLN A 47 1.72 20.15 0.79
CA GLN A 47 1.72 20.37 -0.66
C GLN A 47 2.61 19.46 -1.53
N GLN A 48 2.79 18.19 -1.18
CA GLN A 48 3.68 17.27 -1.86
C GLN A 48 2.93 16.01 -2.29
N GLY A 49 2.49 16.00 -3.53
CA GLY A 49 1.84 14.85 -4.16
C GLY A 49 0.31 14.85 -4.09
N THR A 50 -0.29 14.08 -4.96
CA THR A 50 -1.73 13.84 -4.94
C THR A 50 -1.99 12.69 -4.00
N ASP A 51 -2.53 12.99 -2.81
CA ASP A 51 -2.97 11.96 -1.88
C ASP A 51 -4.14 11.18 -2.50
N ARG A 52 -3.95 9.88 -2.73
CA ARG A 52 -4.98 8.99 -3.28
C ARG A 52 -6.24 8.99 -2.41
N ALA A 53 -6.10 9.09 -1.09
CA ALA A 53 -7.22 9.18 -0.16
C ALA A 53 -7.99 10.51 -0.26
N ALA A 54 -7.37 11.55 -0.84
CA ALA A 54 -7.98 12.88 -1.05
C ALA A 54 -8.52 13.06 -2.47
N LEU A 55 -8.47 12.05 -3.33
CA LEU A 55 -9.07 12.13 -4.66
C LEU A 55 -10.58 12.37 -4.58
N LEU A 56 -11.05 13.37 -5.31
CA LEU A 56 -12.49 13.71 -5.38
C LEU A 56 -13.33 12.63 -6.07
N PHE A 57 -12.68 11.75 -6.82
CA PHE A 57 -13.34 10.64 -7.51
C PHE A 57 -13.06 9.37 -6.72
N PRO A 58 -14.10 8.67 -6.24
CA PRO A 58 -13.91 7.39 -5.58
C PRO A 58 -13.29 6.42 -6.58
N VAL A 59 -12.08 5.95 -6.27
CA VAL A 59 -11.49 4.85 -7.01
C VAL A 59 -12.34 3.62 -6.73
N LYS A 60 -12.88 3.02 -7.79
CA LYS A 60 -13.72 1.85 -7.64
C LYS A 60 -12.86 0.70 -7.12
N GLN A 61 -13.20 0.21 -5.94
CA GLN A 61 -12.59 -0.99 -5.41
C GLN A 61 -13.11 -2.21 -6.17
N THR A 62 -12.20 -3.10 -6.55
CA THR A 62 -12.55 -4.38 -7.13
C THR A 62 -13.19 -5.24 -6.05
N MET A 63 -14.39 -5.75 -6.30
CA MET A 63 -15.07 -6.68 -5.40
C MET A 63 -14.52 -8.09 -5.60
N PRO A 64 -14.51 -8.94 -4.55
CA PRO A 64 -14.03 -10.33 -4.68
C PRO A 64 -14.72 -11.12 -5.79
N GLU A 65 -16.01 -10.90 -6.01
CA GLU A 65 -16.81 -11.52 -7.07
C GLU A 65 -16.44 -11.07 -8.50
N ASP A 66 -15.80 -9.92 -8.63
CA ASP A 66 -15.33 -9.38 -9.92
C ASP A 66 -13.99 -10.01 -10.33
N VAL A 67 -13.31 -10.74 -9.46
CA VAL A 67 -12.01 -11.35 -9.71
C VAL A 67 -12.18 -12.72 -10.38
N ALA A 68 -12.01 -12.77 -11.70
CA ALA A 68 -12.11 -14.01 -12.45
C ALA A 68 -10.86 -14.90 -12.32
N TRP A 69 -9.70 -14.29 -12.11
CA TRP A 69 -8.44 -14.98 -11.96
C TRP A 69 -7.52 -14.17 -11.02
N ARG A 70 -6.76 -14.89 -10.21
CA ARG A 70 -5.81 -14.29 -9.28
C ARG A 70 -4.61 -15.19 -9.07
N ARG A 71 -3.42 -14.59 -9.03
CA ARG A 71 -2.17 -15.25 -8.64
C ARG A 71 -1.42 -14.38 -7.65
N ASP A 72 -1.07 -14.96 -6.52
CA ASP A 72 -0.25 -14.27 -5.53
C ASP A 72 1.23 -14.56 -5.80
N VAL A 73 2.02 -13.49 -5.81
CA VAL A 73 3.45 -13.49 -6.09
C VAL A 73 4.17 -12.78 -4.95
N TYR A 74 5.27 -13.34 -4.52
CA TYR A 74 6.12 -12.72 -3.49
C TYR A 74 7.44 -12.32 -4.11
N ARG A 75 7.81 -11.04 -3.92
CA ARG A 75 9.05 -10.48 -4.44
C ARG A 75 9.97 -10.02 -3.32
N THR A 76 11.27 -10.14 -3.56
CA THR A 76 12.30 -9.49 -2.77
C THR A 76 12.70 -8.20 -3.48
N LEU A 77 12.53 -7.07 -2.81
CA LEU A 77 13.04 -5.78 -3.24
C LEU A 77 14.41 -5.57 -2.61
N ASP A 78 15.43 -5.33 -3.42
CA ASP A 78 16.76 -4.95 -2.97
C ASP A 78 16.86 -3.42 -3.03
N LEU A 79 17.04 -2.80 -1.86
CA LEU A 79 17.05 -1.34 -1.73
C LEU A 79 18.38 -0.70 -2.19
N THR A 80 19.39 -1.52 -2.47
CA THR A 80 20.65 -1.05 -3.07
C THR A 80 20.51 -0.76 -4.57
N MET A 81 19.42 -1.25 -5.19
CA MET A 81 19.12 -0.95 -6.60
C MET A 81 18.51 0.44 -6.75
N ASP A 82 18.91 1.15 -7.80
CA ASP A 82 18.46 2.52 -8.09
C ASP A 82 16.93 2.66 -8.14
N ALA A 83 16.24 1.68 -8.70
CA ALA A 83 14.77 1.68 -8.78
C ALA A 83 14.10 1.70 -7.40
N ASN A 84 14.72 1.08 -6.39
CA ASN A 84 14.21 0.94 -5.04
C ASN A 84 14.83 1.95 -4.05
N ALA A 85 15.86 2.68 -4.47
CA ALA A 85 16.58 3.65 -3.64
C ALA A 85 15.66 4.68 -2.94
N PRO A 86 14.53 5.13 -3.54
CA PRO A 86 13.59 6.01 -2.87
C PRO A 86 12.97 5.44 -1.59
N LEU A 87 12.92 4.11 -1.41
CA LEU A 87 12.43 3.46 -0.20
C LEU A 87 13.46 3.48 0.94
N TYR A 88 14.76 3.53 0.58
CA TYR A 88 15.88 3.44 1.50
C TYR A 88 16.37 4.80 2.01
N TYR A 89 16.37 5.81 1.16
CA TYR A 89 16.88 7.13 1.51
C TYR A 89 15.77 8.09 1.97
N PRO A 90 16.09 8.98 2.94
CA PRO A 90 17.35 9.09 3.68
C PRO A 90 17.46 7.98 4.75
N VAL A 91 18.65 7.40 4.92
CA VAL A 91 18.92 6.36 5.94
C VAL A 91 18.68 6.93 7.34
N GLU A 92 19.21 8.13 7.60
CA GLU A 92 18.95 8.89 8.82
C GLU A 92 17.94 10.00 8.54
N PRO A 93 17.05 10.30 9.50
CA PRO A 93 16.07 11.38 9.33
C PRO A 93 16.72 12.73 9.05
N ILE A 94 16.32 13.41 7.96
CA ILE A 94 16.75 14.75 7.61
C ILE A 94 15.56 15.70 7.75
N GLY A 95 15.48 16.38 8.89
CA GLY A 95 14.33 17.22 9.22
C GLY A 95 13.04 16.42 9.32
N ARG A 96 12.13 16.61 8.36
CA ARG A 96 10.86 15.84 8.29
C ARG A 96 10.92 14.65 7.35
N GLN A 97 12.00 14.54 6.58
CA GLN A 97 12.16 13.43 5.64
C GLN A 97 12.67 12.20 6.37
N VAL A 98 12.02 11.09 6.15
CA VAL A 98 12.37 9.77 6.68
C VAL A 98 12.16 8.74 5.60
N ASN A 99 12.92 7.65 5.65
CA ASN A 99 12.70 6.52 4.76
C ASN A 99 11.45 5.70 5.16
N LEU A 100 11.07 4.77 4.30
CA LEU A 100 9.91 3.94 4.51
C LEU A 100 9.98 3.18 5.83
N PHE A 101 11.12 2.53 6.14
CA PHE A 101 11.25 1.74 7.36
C PHE A 101 11.07 2.59 8.62
N THR A 102 11.80 3.67 8.75
CA THR A 102 11.69 4.59 9.90
C THR A 102 10.26 5.10 10.07
N TYR A 103 9.57 5.40 8.97
CA TYR A 103 8.20 5.88 9.00
C TYR A 103 7.23 4.83 9.54
N VAL A 104 7.20 3.63 8.95
CA VAL A 104 6.29 2.57 9.40
C VAL A 104 6.64 2.05 10.80
N PHE A 105 7.91 2.02 11.14
CA PHE A 105 8.37 1.65 12.48
C PHE A 105 7.86 2.62 13.55
N ARG A 106 7.91 3.92 13.32
CA ARG A 106 7.32 4.93 14.21
C ARG A 106 5.80 4.81 14.33
N LEU A 107 5.10 4.48 13.24
CA LEU A 107 3.67 4.22 13.28
C LEU A 107 3.35 2.99 14.15
N MET A 108 4.13 1.92 14.03
CA MET A 108 4.03 0.72 14.86
C MET A 108 4.28 1.06 16.34
N LEU A 109 5.36 1.79 16.67
CA LEU A 109 5.68 2.20 18.03
C LEU A 109 4.54 3.00 18.68
N THR A 110 3.83 3.80 17.89
CA THR A 110 2.69 4.60 18.36
C THR A 110 1.36 3.86 18.33
N GLY A 111 1.34 2.58 17.98
CA GLY A 111 0.14 1.74 17.90
C GLY A 111 -0.84 2.15 16.80
N ARG A 112 -0.38 2.87 15.78
CA ARG A 112 -1.21 3.30 14.64
C ARG A 112 -1.31 2.26 13.54
N VAL A 113 -0.35 1.35 13.50
CA VAL A 113 -0.25 0.26 12.53
C VAL A 113 0.13 -1.00 13.29
N ASP A 114 -0.49 -2.10 12.95
CA ASP A 114 -0.26 -3.40 13.54
C ASP A 114 0.86 -4.14 12.80
N ALA A 115 1.73 -4.81 13.57
CA ALA A 115 2.74 -5.71 13.06
C ALA A 115 2.29 -7.18 13.26
N TYR A 116 2.51 -8.01 12.25
CA TYR A 116 2.11 -9.41 12.25
C TYR A 116 3.31 -10.34 12.11
N LYS A 117 3.26 -11.51 12.74
CA LYS A 117 4.36 -12.47 12.78
C LYS A 117 4.78 -12.92 11.38
N TYR A 118 6.08 -12.94 11.15
CA TYR A 118 6.64 -13.59 9.98
C TYR A 118 6.76 -15.10 10.27
N ASN A 119 6.02 -15.91 9.53
CA ASN A 119 6.08 -17.37 9.65
C ASN A 119 7.10 -17.93 8.67
N LEU A 120 8.00 -18.77 9.15
CA LEU A 120 9.04 -19.42 8.33
C LEU A 120 8.47 -20.27 7.18
N ASN A 121 7.24 -20.77 7.35
CA ASN A 121 6.51 -21.47 6.30
C ASN A 121 5.99 -20.53 5.20
N GLY A 122 6.22 -19.22 5.37
CA GLY A 122 5.99 -18.19 4.37
C GLY A 122 4.54 -17.93 4.00
N VAL A 123 3.60 -18.29 4.85
CA VAL A 123 2.20 -17.87 4.73
C VAL A 123 1.99 -16.75 5.73
N GLU A 124 1.67 -15.56 5.23
CA GLU A 124 1.28 -14.44 6.06
C GLU A 124 -0.13 -14.65 6.60
N SER A 125 -0.36 -14.20 7.82
CA SER A 125 -1.67 -14.14 8.44
C SER A 125 -1.83 -12.79 9.13
N PHE A 126 -3.00 -12.19 8.98
CA PHE A 126 -3.37 -10.91 9.59
C PHE A 126 -4.46 -11.10 10.64
N GLU A 127 -4.51 -12.28 11.26
CA GLU A 127 -5.40 -12.57 12.36
C GLU A 127 -4.91 -11.95 13.67
N LYS A 128 -5.82 -11.75 14.61
CA LYS A 128 -5.48 -11.19 15.92
C LYS A 128 -4.42 -11.98 16.69
N ASN A 129 -4.38 -13.31 16.48
CA ASN A 129 -3.42 -14.20 17.15
C ASN A 129 -1.99 -14.07 16.59
N ASP A 130 -1.86 -13.54 15.37
CA ASP A 130 -0.57 -13.34 14.70
C ASP A 130 -0.05 -11.92 14.86
N LYS A 131 -0.81 -11.06 15.50
CA LYS A 131 -0.38 -9.71 15.85
C LYS A 131 0.74 -9.77 16.88
N MET A 132 1.79 -8.99 16.64
CA MET A 132 2.93 -8.83 17.54
C MET A 132 2.75 -7.60 18.42
N GLU A 133 3.10 -7.71 19.68
CA GLU A 133 3.25 -6.55 20.52
C GLU A 133 4.54 -5.80 20.19
N VAL A 134 4.54 -4.48 20.39
CA VAL A 134 5.71 -3.64 20.12
C VAL A 134 6.94 -4.15 20.87
N ARG A 135 6.80 -4.53 22.13
CA ARG A 135 7.89 -5.09 22.94
C ARG A 135 8.45 -6.38 22.33
N GLU A 136 7.56 -7.28 21.88
CA GLU A 136 7.97 -8.52 21.25
C GLU A 136 8.84 -8.26 20.00
N VAL A 137 8.50 -7.23 19.22
CA VAL A 137 9.32 -6.83 18.05
C VAL A 137 10.68 -6.32 18.49
N LEU A 138 10.72 -5.41 19.48
CA LEU A 138 11.97 -4.79 19.93
C LEU A 138 12.92 -5.82 20.55
N ASP A 139 12.41 -6.68 21.42
CA ASP A 139 13.19 -7.73 22.08
C ASP A 139 13.69 -8.79 21.10
N ARG A 140 12.82 -9.23 20.17
CA ARG A 140 13.16 -10.25 19.17
C ARG A 140 14.31 -9.84 18.27
N TYR A 141 14.39 -8.56 17.92
CA TYR A 141 15.39 -8.02 17.00
C TYR A 141 16.50 -7.24 17.69
N SER A 142 16.54 -7.29 19.04
CA SER A 142 17.55 -6.62 19.86
C SER A 142 17.65 -5.11 19.57
N ILE A 143 16.49 -4.46 19.44
CA ILE A 143 16.40 -3.01 19.28
C ILE A 143 16.33 -2.38 20.66
N PHE A 144 17.26 -1.48 20.97
CA PHE A 144 17.29 -0.81 22.26
C PHE A 144 16.10 0.16 22.40
N TYR A 145 15.47 0.16 23.58
CA TYR A 145 14.37 1.06 23.92
C TYR A 145 14.38 1.44 25.39
N GLU A 146 13.80 2.58 25.70
CA GLU A 146 13.55 3.03 27.06
C GLU A 146 12.04 3.08 27.30
N GLU A 147 11.65 2.80 28.55
CA GLU A 147 10.27 2.96 28.98
C GLU A 147 10.16 4.20 29.87
N LYS A 148 9.45 5.22 29.39
CA LYS A 148 9.17 6.46 30.12
C LYS A 148 7.66 6.67 30.21
N ASP A 149 7.14 6.84 31.42
CA ASP A 149 5.71 7.06 31.68
C ASP A 149 4.79 5.97 31.05
N GLY A 150 5.22 4.71 31.06
CA GLY A 150 4.48 3.59 30.47
C GLY A 150 4.44 3.59 28.92
N LYS A 151 5.27 4.43 28.29
CA LYS A 151 5.41 4.48 26.84
C LYS A 151 6.81 4.02 26.44
N ILE A 152 6.84 3.23 25.36
CA ILE A 152 8.09 2.80 24.75
C ILE A 152 8.66 3.95 23.92
N HIS A 153 9.91 4.26 24.16
CA HIS A 153 10.68 5.25 23.42
C HIS A 153 11.92 4.61 22.81
N VAL A 154 12.10 4.78 21.51
CA VAL A 154 13.27 4.33 20.77
C VAL A 154 13.96 5.57 20.20
N GLU A 155 15.22 5.75 20.52
CA GLU A 155 16.01 6.85 19.96
C GLU A 155 16.24 6.63 18.45
N ASN A 156 16.41 7.73 17.71
CA ASN A 156 16.58 7.62 16.25
C ASN A 156 17.80 6.77 15.84
N ASN A 157 18.86 6.81 16.66
CA ASN A 157 20.08 6.05 16.41
C ASN A 157 19.93 4.55 16.65
N ASP A 158 18.92 4.17 17.45
CA ASP A 158 18.63 2.77 17.76
C ASP A 158 17.68 2.13 16.73
N VAL A 159 17.07 2.95 15.86
CA VAL A 159 16.25 2.43 14.75
C VAL A 159 17.17 1.81 13.70
N PRO A 160 17.07 0.48 13.42
CA PRO A 160 18.01 -0.21 12.53
C PRO A 160 17.73 0.09 11.05
N SER A 161 17.58 1.36 10.71
CA SER A 161 17.20 1.82 9.38
C SER A 161 18.25 1.49 8.32
N ALA A 162 19.54 1.57 8.69
CA ALA A 162 20.65 1.24 7.81
C ALA A 162 20.75 -0.28 7.52
N GLU A 163 20.29 -1.12 8.45
CA GLU A 163 20.33 -2.58 8.30
C GLU A 163 19.17 -3.13 7.47
N VAL A 164 18.08 -2.35 7.30
CA VAL A 164 16.93 -2.73 6.48
C VAL A 164 17.25 -2.39 5.03
N THR A 165 17.91 -3.29 4.34
CA THR A 165 18.29 -3.14 2.93
C THR A 165 17.44 -3.97 1.98
N ARG A 166 16.43 -4.68 2.48
CA ARG A 166 15.48 -5.45 1.66
C ARG A 166 14.06 -5.33 2.19
N TYR A 167 13.12 -5.50 1.27
CA TYR A 167 11.72 -5.76 1.60
C TYR A 167 11.24 -7.04 0.92
N TYR A 168 10.44 -7.81 1.64
CA TYR A 168 9.57 -8.80 1.01
C TYR A 168 8.21 -8.14 0.80
N ILE A 169 7.68 -8.28 -0.40
CA ILE A 169 6.34 -7.83 -0.71
C ILE A 169 5.50 -8.99 -1.24
N LYS A 170 4.23 -8.98 -0.92
CA LYS A 170 3.23 -9.85 -1.53
C LYS A 170 2.39 -9.03 -2.49
N GLU A 171 2.27 -9.50 -3.70
CA GLU A 171 1.45 -8.95 -4.76
C GLU A 171 0.33 -9.93 -5.11
N SER A 172 -0.83 -9.40 -5.41
CA SER A 172 -1.89 -10.13 -6.09
C SER A 172 -2.03 -9.59 -7.50
N VAL A 173 -1.70 -10.43 -8.49
CA VAL A 173 -2.00 -10.18 -9.90
C VAL A 173 -3.36 -10.77 -10.18
N TYR A 174 -4.28 -10.01 -10.73
CA TYR A 174 -5.66 -10.44 -10.92
C TYR A 174 -6.29 -9.86 -12.18
N LEU A 175 -7.29 -10.59 -12.70
CA LEU A 175 -8.16 -10.14 -13.79
C LEU A 175 -9.50 -9.71 -13.19
N ASP A 176 -9.82 -8.43 -13.34
CA ASP A 176 -11.17 -7.90 -13.06
C ASP A 176 -12.06 -8.18 -14.30
N GLN A 177 -12.96 -9.16 -14.18
CA GLN A 177 -13.84 -9.55 -15.30
C GLN A 177 -14.86 -8.49 -15.70
N ARG A 178 -15.16 -7.57 -14.79
CA ARG A 178 -16.13 -6.50 -15.06
C ARG A 178 -15.54 -5.38 -15.90
N THR A 179 -14.25 -5.05 -15.68
CA THR A 179 -13.52 -4.04 -16.45
C THR A 179 -12.72 -4.67 -17.58
N GLY A 180 -12.51 -5.98 -17.52
CA GLY A 180 -11.62 -6.71 -18.43
C GLY A 180 -10.16 -6.29 -18.27
N THR A 181 -9.72 -5.80 -17.12
CA THR A 181 -8.37 -5.29 -16.92
C THR A 181 -7.56 -6.19 -16.01
N PHE A 182 -6.29 -6.37 -16.36
CA PHE A 182 -5.27 -6.92 -15.46
C PHE A 182 -4.76 -5.82 -14.55
N ALA A 183 -4.59 -6.17 -13.28
CA ALA A 183 -4.02 -5.26 -12.29
C ALA A 183 -3.12 -6.02 -11.30
N THR A 184 -2.11 -5.34 -10.79
CA THR A 184 -1.25 -5.82 -9.70
C THR A 184 -1.47 -4.94 -8.49
N LYS A 185 -1.78 -5.58 -7.35
CA LYS A 185 -1.97 -4.90 -6.07
C LYS A 185 -1.00 -5.47 -5.05
N VAL A 186 -0.21 -4.61 -4.42
CA VAL A 186 0.55 -4.98 -3.22
C VAL A 186 -0.43 -5.19 -2.07
N THR A 187 -0.33 -6.32 -1.39
CA THR A 187 -1.23 -6.70 -0.29
C THR A 187 -0.51 -6.76 1.05
N ALA A 188 0.80 -6.98 1.05
CA ALA A 188 1.60 -7.01 2.27
C ALA A 188 3.05 -6.58 2.01
N ILE A 189 3.68 -6.00 3.04
CA ILE A 189 5.08 -5.60 3.02
C ILE A 189 5.75 -6.11 4.30
N CYS A 190 6.97 -6.64 4.18
CA CYS A 190 7.78 -7.08 5.30
C CYS A 190 9.18 -6.48 5.19
N PRO A 191 9.61 -5.61 6.11
CA PRO A 191 10.99 -5.17 6.18
C PRO A 191 11.91 -6.32 6.58
N VAL A 192 13.11 -6.37 5.99
CA VAL A 192 14.09 -7.42 6.22
C VAL A 192 15.42 -6.80 6.64
N LEU A 193 15.87 -7.13 7.85
CA LEU A 193 17.21 -6.80 8.33
C LEU A 193 18.24 -7.72 7.67
N MET A 194 19.38 -7.14 7.33
CA MET A 194 20.52 -7.90 6.83
C MET A 194 21.65 -7.81 7.86
N ARG A 195 21.94 -8.93 8.55
CA ARG A 195 22.95 -8.99 9.62
C ARG A 195 23.94 -10.12 9.39
N GLY A 196 25.10 -10.00 10.02
CA GLY A 196 26.10 -11.07 10.05
C GLY A 196 27.05 -11.07 8.85
N ALA A 197 27.08 -10.01 8.05
CA ALA A 197 28.22 -9.80 7.16
C ALA A 197 29.45 -9.54 8.02
N ASP A 198 30.45 -10.40 7.90
CA ASP A 198 31.73 -10.22 8.58
C ASP A 198 32.77 -9.63 7.60
N ASP A 199 33.84 -9.04 8.15
CA ASP A 199 34.95 -8.50 7.37
C ASP A 199 35.74 -9.59 6.61
N PHE A 200 35.42 -10.88 6.86
CA PHE A 200 36.06 -12.04 6.25
C PHE A 200 35.26 -12.62 5.05
N GLY A 201 34.20 -11.94 4.63
CA GLY A 201 33.42 -12.31 3.43
C GLY A 201 32.23 -13.23 3.70
N GLY A 202 31.76 -13.31 4.94
CA GLY A 202 30.49 -13.95 5.29
C GLY A 202 29.33 -13.20 4.66
N GLU A 203 28.40 -13.94 4.06
CA GLU A 203 27.19 -13.34 3.49
C GLU A 203 26.22 -12.89 4.59
N ALA A 204 25.66 -11.70 4.46
CA ALA A 204 24.64 -11.21 5.37
C ALA A 204 23.40 -12.11 5.31
N THR A 205 22.91 -12.50 6.49
CA THR A 205 21.71 -13.32 6.63
C THR A 205 20.47 -12.44 6.70
N PRO A 206 19.40 -12.74 5.94
CA PRO A 206 18.16 -12.02 6.00
C PRO A 206 17.35 -12.40 7.25
N TYR A 207 16.94 -11.39 8.01
CA TYR A 207 16.03 -11.50 9.16
C TYR A 207 14.73 -10.72 8.86
N PRO A 208 13.69 -11.40 8.33
CA PRO A 208 12.39 -10.76 8.15
C PRO A 208 11.81 -10.35 9.50
N LEU A 209 11.38 -9.10 9.61
CA LEU A 209 10.92 -8.54 10.88
C LEU A 209 9.46 -8.93 11.17
N PHE A 210 8.56 -8.38 10.40
CA PHE A 210 7.12 -8.56 10.56
C PHE A 210 6.41 -8.23 9.27
N TRP A 211 5.22 -8.79 9.09
CA TRP A 211 4.33 -8.40 8.02
C TRP A 211 3.51 -7.17 8.41
N LEU A 212 3.28 -6.31 7.44
CA LEU A 212 2.35 -5.18 7.49
C LEU A 212 1.27 -5.41 6.45
N ASN A 213 0.00 -5.29 6.85
CA ASN A 213 -1.11 -5.32 5.92
C ASN A 213 -1.12 -4.02 5.11
N TYR A 214 -1.04 -4.11 3.79
CA TYR A 214 -0.93 -2.93 2.94
C TYR A 214 -2.15 -2.01 3.05
N ASP A 215 -3.36 -2.57 3.12
CA ASP A 215 -4.59 -1.77 3.22
C ASP A 215 -4.66 -0.96 4.52
N GLU A 216 -4.03 -1.44 5.61
CA GLU A 216 -3.93 -0.70 6.87
C GLU A 216 -2.90 0.43 6.82
N ILE A 217 -1.80 0.23 6.09
CA ILE A 217 -0.73 1.22 6.03
C ILE A 217 -0.89 2.23 4.87
N ALA A 218 -1.64 1.91 3.82
CA ALA A 218 -1.80 2.76 2.64
C ALA A 218 -2.25 4.20 2.95
N PRO A 219 -3.20 4.46 3.89
CA PRO A 219 -3.58 5.83 4.27
C PRO A 219 -2.43 6.63 4.93
N TRP A 220 -1.45 5.94 5.49
CA TRP A 220 -0.25 6.55 6.05
C TRP A 220 0.82 6.73 4.99
N LEU A 221 1.02 5.75 4.12
CA LEU A 221 1.97 5.82 3.01
C LEU A 221 1.64 6.96 2.03
N SER A 222 0.35 7.26 1.85
CA SER A 222 -0.10 8.40 1.03
C SER A 222 0.34 9.77 1.60
N LYS A 223 0.79 9.81 2.86
CA LYS A 223 1.30 11.01 3.52
C LYS A 223 2.83 11.05 3.60
N LEU A 224 3.51 9.99 3.19
CA LEU A 224 4.97 9.92 3.14
C LEU A 224 5.46 10.38 1.77
N PRO A 225 5.99 11.61 1.65
CA PRO A 225 6.56 12.07 0.40
C PRO A 225 7.89 11.34 0.13
N MET A 226 8.12 10.98 -1.12
CA MET A 226 9.33 10.32 -1.58
C MET A 226 10.00 11.13 -2.69
N MET A 227 11.32 11.14 -2.70
CA MET A 227 12.07 11.64 -3.84
C MET A 227 12.16 10.56 -4.91
N ALA A 228 11.36 10.71 -5.97
CA ALA A 228 11.31 9.74 -7.06
C ALA A 228 12.55 9.77 -7.97
N SER A 229 13.33 10.85 -7.95
CA SER A 229 14.49 11.03 -8.82
C SER A 229 15.40 12.14 -8.29
N ASN A 230 16.70 11.93 -8.40
CA ASN A 230 17.70 12.96 -8.12
C ASN A 230 17.72 14.07 -9.18
N LEU A 231 17.13 13.83 -10.36
CA LEU A 231 17.14 14.74 -11.51
C LEU A 231 15.89 15.60 -11.61
N ASN A 232 14.79 15.19 -10.98
CA ASN A 232 13.50 15.89 -11.08
C ASN A 232 12.81 15.96 -9.72
N ASN A 233 13.01 17.06 -9.01
CA ASN A 233 12.40 17.32 -7.69
C ASN A 233 10.96 17.83 -7.77
N VAL A 234 10.41 18.04 -8.96
CA VAL A 234 9.02 18.48 -9.16
C VAL A 234 8.02 17.31 -9.08
N ASN A 235 8.51 16.09 -9.24
CA ASN A 235 7.64 14.91 -9.17
C ASN A 235 7.35 14.55 -7.71
N ASN A 236 6.28 15.12 -7.19
CA ASN A 236 5.78 14.83 -5.85
C ASN A 236 5.07 13.48 -5.86
N MET A 237 5.79 12.43 -5.50
CA MET A 237 5.26 11.07 -5.37
C MET A 237 5.21 10.69 -3.89
N THR A 238 4.18 10.01 -3.49
CA THR A 238 4.08 9.41 -2.16
C THR A 238 4.55 7.95 -2.17
N ALA A 239 4.81 7.39 -1.01
CA ALA A 239 5.15 5.97 -0.90
C ALA A 239 3.98 5.07 -1.37
N ASP A 240 2.73 5.49 -1.17
CA ASP A 240 1.56 4.78 -1.68
C ASP A 240 1.50 4.82 -3.22
N ASP A 241 1.80 5.98 -3.84
CA ASP A 241 1.87 6.09 -5.29
C ASP A 241 2.96 5.19 -5.88
N PHE A 242 4.12 5.11 -5.20
CA PHE A 242 5.23 4.27 -5.63
C PHE A 242 4.83 2.79 -5.74
N PHE A 243 4.16 2.26 -4.73
CA PHE A 243 3.68 0.88 -4.74
C PHE A 243 2.49 0.68 -5.68
N THR A 244 1.54 1.60 -5.72
CA THR A 244 0.34 1.50 -6.57
C THR A 244 0.68 1.57 -8.05
N MET A 245 1.71 2.35 -8.42
CA MET A 245 2.21 2.44 -9.79
C MET A 245 3.23 1.34 -10.14
N ASN A 246 3.51 0.41 -9.24
CA ASN A 246 4.48 -0.68 -9.42
C ASN A 246 5.86 -0.17 -9.86
N ARG A 247 6.35 0.93 -9.22
CA ARG A 247 7.62 1.57 -9.58
C ARG A 247 8.86 0.85 -9.06
N TYR A 248 8.68 -0.16 -8.26
CA TYR A 248 9.75 -0.97 -7.68
C TYR A 248 10.25 -2.05 -8.64
N ASP A 249 11.49 -2.47 -8.44
CA ASP A 249 12.06 -3.65 -9.07
C ASP A 249 12.31 -4.75 -8.04
N GLY A 250 11.83 -5.96 -8.31
CA GLY A 250 11.92 -7.05 -7.35
C GLY A 250 11.92 -8.43 -7.99
N LYS A 251 12.74 -9.32 -7.42
CA LYS A 251 12.86 -10.70 -7.89
C LYS A 251 11.83 -11.60 -7.19
N ILE A 252 11.13 -12.42 -7.95
CA ILE A 252 10.18 -13.39 -7.40
C ILE A 252 10.96 -14.44 -6.59
N TYR A 253 10.59 -14.65 -5.32
CA TYR A 253 11.16 -15.70 -4.49
C TYR A 253 10.15 -16.79 -4.14
N LYS A 254 8.85 -16.52 -4.28
CA LYS A 254 7.77 -17.46 -3.99
C LYS A 254 6.52 -17.10 -4.80
N THR A 255 5.75 -18.10 -5.13
CA THR A 255 4.38 -17.92 -5.63
C THR A 255 3.43 -18.75 -4.78
N ASN A 256 2.13 -18.47 -4.90
CA ASN A 256 1.12 -19.32 -4.30
C ASN A 256 1.08 -20.66 -5.04
N ASN A 257 1.69 -21.68 -4.45
CA ASN A 257 1.72 -23.04 -4.97
C ASN A 257 1.15 -24.02 -3.94
N LEU A 258 0.71 -25.18 -4.42
CA LEU A 258 0.07 -26.21 -3.57
C LEU A 258 0.93 -26.66 -2.39
N GLN A 259 2.24 -26.52 -2.48
CA GLN A 259 3.19 -26.94 -1.43
C GLN A 259 3.61 -25.79 -0.52
N GLY A 260 3.23 -24.55 -0.82
CA GLY A 260 3.62 -23.33 -0.08
C GLY A 260 5.14 -23.06 -0.07
N LYS A 261 5.91 -23.68 -0.98
CA LYS A 261 7.38 -23.62 -0.97
C LYS A 261 7.91 -22.41 -1.72
N ALA A 262 8.97 -21.80 -1.17
CA ALA A 262 9.76 -20.81 -1.88
C ALA A 262 10.61 -21.46 -2.99
N LEU A 263 11.03 -20.66 -3.98
CA LEU A 263 11.86 -21.14 -5.10
C LEU A 263 13.15 -21.78 -4.62
N ALA A 264 13.79 -21.21 -3.59
CA ALA A 264 15.01 -21.75 -3.00
C ALA A 264 14.84 -23.16 -2.42
N ASN A 265 13.62 -23.61 -2.13
CA ASN A 265 13.37 -24.94 -1.55
C ASN A 265 13.33 -26.06 -2.61
N TYR A 266 13.23 -25.71 -3.89
CA TYR A 266 13.19 -26.70 -4.99
C TYR A 266 14.13 -26.37 -6.16
N CYS A 267 14.68 -25.16 -6.22
CA CYS A 267 15.73 -24.81 -7.16
C CYS A 267 17.09 -25.00 -6.50
N SER A 268 17.92 -25.90 -7.03
CA SER A 268 19.20 -26.25 -6.43
C SER A 268 20.34 -25.29 -6.76
N THR A 269 20.15 -24.39 -7.73
CA THR A 269 21.16 -23.43 -8.18
C THR A 269 20.53 -22.07 -8.49
N ASP A 270 21.33 -21.01 -8.41
CA ASP A 270 20.88 -19.64 -8.76
C ASP A 270 20.42 -19.55 -10.22
N SER A 271 21.08 -20.28 -11.12
CA SER A 271 20.66 -20.34 -12.52
C SER A 271 19.28 -21.01 -12.69
N ALA A 272 18.99 -22.07 -11.93
CA ALA A 272 17.68 -22.71 -11.93
C ALA A 272 16.61 -21.78 -11.36
N MET A 273 16.95 -21.06 -10.28
CA MET A 273 16.07 -20.07 -9.66
C MET A 273 15.74 -18.92 -10.63
N ALA A 274 16.75 -18.38 -11.32
CA ALA A 274 16.55 -17.34 -12.32
C ALA A 274 15.69 -17.79 -13.52
N LYS A 275 15.85 -19.04 -13.95
CA LYS A 275 15.00 -19.65 -14.99
C LYS A 275 13.55 -19.76 -14.53
N GLU A 276 13.34 -20.21 -13.30
CA GLU A 276 12.02 -20.39 -12.73
C GLU A 276 11.32 -19.05 -12.51
N GLN A 277 12.02 -18.02 -12.05
CA GLN A 277 11.52 -16.65 -11.97
C GLN A 277 11.01 -16.15 -13.32
N LYS A 278 11.83 -16.28 -14.37
CA LYS A 278 11.44 -15.90 -15.74
C LYS A 278 10.26 -16.71 -16.27
N ARG A 279 10.20 -18.01 -15.92
CA ARG A 279 9.06 -18.85 -16.31
C ARG A 279 7.76 -18.35 -15.70
N ILE A 280 7.79 -18.01 -14.39
CA ILE A 280 6.62 -17.49 -13.68
C ILE A 280 6.18 -16.14 -14.22
N GLU A 281 7.13 -15.24 -14.47
CA GLU A 281 6.85 -13.94 -15.07
C GLU A 281 6.23 -14.09 -16.46
N LYS A 282 6.81 -14.96 -17.30
CA LYS A 282 6.28 -15.25 -18.62
C LYS A 282 4.88 -15.84 -18.56
N GLU A 283 4.59 -16.77 -17.65
CA GLU A 283 3.24 -17.34 -17.50
C GLU A 283 2.18 -16.29 -17.18
N ILE A 284 2.53 -15.28 -16.38
CA ILE A 284 1.62 -14.17 -16.06
C ILE A 284 1.37 -13.33 -17.30
N VAL A 285 2.42 -12.98 -18.05
CA VAL A 285 2.32 -12.20 -19.29
C VAL A 285 1.57 -12.98 -20.39
N ASP A 286 1.93 -14.25 -20.59
CA ASP A 286 1.25 -15.12 -21.57
C ASP A 286 -0.25 -15.26 -21.25
N PHE A 287 -0.61 -15.31 -19.96
CA PHE A 287 -2.02 -15.34 -19.55
C PHE A 287 -2.73 -14.01 -19.86
N GLU A 288 -2.08 -12.88 -19.57
CA GLU A 288 -2.59 -11.56 -19.91
C GLU A 288 -2.81 -11.40 -21.41
N GLU A 289 -1.84 -11.77 -22.24
CA GLU A 289 -1.93 -11.73 -23.70
C GLU A 289 -3.07 -12.62 -24.24
N ASN A 290 -3.23 -13.83 -23.69
CA ASN A 290 -4.27 -14.77 -24.12
C ASN A 290 -5.71 -14.32 -23.76
N VAL A 291 -5.87 -13.46 -22.78
CA VAL A 291 -7.20 -12.90 -22.45
C VAL A 291 -7.61 -11.81 -23.44
N TRP A 292 -6.62 -11.16 -24.07
CA TRP A 292 -6.85 -10.07 -25.04
C TRP A 292 -6.84 -10.53 -26.51
N GLY A 293 -6.36 -11.72 -26.81
CA GLY A 293 -6.31 -12.32 -28.13
C GLY A 293 -7.56 -13.10 -28.44
#